data_165fc72f50e33f8844d8d927175237bb
#
_entry.id   165fc72f50e33f8844d8d927175237bb
#
_cell.length_a   1.000
_cell.length_b   1.000
_cell.length_c   1.000
_cell.angle_alpha   90.00
_cell.angle_beta   90.00
_cell.angle_gamma   90.00
#
_symmetry.space_group_name_H-M   'P 1'
#
loop_
_entity.id
_entity.type
_entity.pdbx_description
1 polymer ?
#
loop_
_entity_poly.entity_id
_entity_poly.type
_entity_poly.pdbx_seq_one_letter_code
_entity_poly.pdbx_strand_id
1 'polypeptide(L)'
;MEVLKQAEVKKPIRAASGISVVAVVTAPFDCPAKCTYCFGGPNYGAPKSYIIGEPAINRAAQNAFNPYFQTQDRLKQYILSGHFPSKSQIIVVGGTFTALPKDYRKWFIAQCIKALNDFPKVNYSEKVDPYYEIRRNETALIRCVGISIETRPDWLDEMILDELLNLGVTRVEIGVQSTFDSVLERVKRGHGIKEVIHATKLLKDAGFEVCYHMMLGLPGSSKQMDIESFKTIFYD
;
A
#
# COMPACT_ATOMS: atom_id res chain seq x y z
N MET A 1 -3.87 -20.13 26.88
CA MET A 1 -4.63 -19.33 25.90
C MET A 1 -4.99 -18.02 26.61
N GLU A 2 -4.09 -17.04 26.63
CA GLU A 2 -4.44 -15.71 27.11
C GLU A 2 -5.45 -15.12 26.12
N VAL A 3 -6.68 -15.06 26.55
CA VAL A 3 -7.74 -14.35 25.83
C VAL A 3 -7.33 -12.88 25.84
N LEU A 4 -7.05 -12.31 24.67
CA LEU A 4 -6.86 -10.87 24.52
C LEU A 4 -8.11 -10.19 25.12
N LYS A 5 -7.97 -9.60 26.31
CA LYS A 5 -9.07 -8.88 26.96
C LYS A 5 -9.47 -7.73 26.04
N GLN A 6 -10.70 -7.77 25.57
CA GLN A 6 -11.28 -6.66 24.81
C GLN A 6 -11.36 -5.45 25.72
N ALA A 7 -11.04 -4.26 25.20
CA ALA A 7 -11.13 -3.04 25.99
C ALA A 7 -12.58 -2.82 26.45
N GLU A 8 -12.76 -2.42 27.69
CA GLU A 8 -14.09 -2.14 28.29
C GLU A 8 -14.80 -0.97 27.57
N VAL A 9 -14.03 -0.06 26.97
CA VAL A 9 -14.54 1.10 26.23
C VAL A 9 -14.02 1.08 24.82
N LYS A 10 -14.94 1.08 23.85
CA LYS A 10 -14.63 1.14 22.42
C LYS A 10 -14.21 2.56 22.01
N LYS A 11 -12.97 2.72 21.57
CA LYS A 11 -12.47 4.01 21.07
C LYS A 11 -13.12 4.35 19.71
N PRO A 12 -13.55 5.63 19.49
CA PRO A 12 -14.05 6.05 18.18
C PRO A 12 -12.89 6.12 17.18
N ILE A 13 -12.85 5.19 16.24
CA ILE A 13 -11.85 5.12 15.16
C ILE A 13 -12.52 4.74 13.84
N ARG A 14 -11.80 4.85 12.72
CA ARG A 14 -12.33 4.53 11.38
C ARG A 14 -12.88 3.11 11.25
N ALA A 15 -12.37 2.15 12.03
CA ALA A 15 -12.90 0.79 12.06
C ALA A 15 -14.37 0.67 12.51
N ALA A 16 -14.98 1.75 13.02
CA ALA A 16 -16.43 1.81 13.27
C ALA A 16 -17.26 1.63 11.98
N SER A 17 -16.68 1.86 10.81
CA SER A 17 -17.30 1.56 9.49
C SER A 17 -17.45 0.06 9.21
N GLY A 18 -16.83 -0.81 10.02
CA GLY A 18 -16.83 -2.27 9.85
C GLY A 18 -15.61 -2.82 9.11
N ILE A 19 -14.71 -1.96 8.60
CA ILE A 19 -13.47 -2.37 7.92
C ILE A 19 -12.26 -1.84 8.71
N SER A 20 -11.36 -2.74 9.05
CA SER A 20 -10.10 -2.42 9.74
C SER A 20 -8.96 -2.26 8.74
N VAL A 21 -8.34 -1.10 8.71
CA VAL A 21 -7.23 -0.81 7.79
C VAL A 21 -5.91 -1.25 8.41
N VAL A 22 -5.19 -2.11 7.70
CA VAL A 22 -3.89 -2.65 8.06
C VAL A 22 -2.84 -2.14 7.09
N ALA A 23 -2.20 -1.02 7.42
CA ALA A 23 -1.06 -0.51 6.66
C ALA A 23 0.20 -1.32 7.01
N VAL A 24 0.83 -1.89 5.99
CA VAL A 24 2.04 -2.73 6.08
C VAL A 24 3.10 -2.15 5.17
N VAL A 25 4.27 -1.88 5.73
CA VAL A 25 5.35 -1.16 5.05
C VAL A 25 6.38 -2.15 4.51
N THR A 26 6.78 -1.99 3.25
CA THR A 26 7.86 -2.79 2.64
C THR A 26 9.22 -2.47 3.26
N ALA A 27 10.16 -3.39 3.15
CA ALA A 27 11.55 -3.07 3.46
C ALA A 27 12.03 -1.87 2.61
N PRO A 28 13.01 -1.10 3.10
CA PRO A 28 13.59 -0.01 2.34
C PRO A 28 14.35 -0.55 1.11
N PHE A 29 13.79 -0.34 -0.08
CA PHE A 29 14.44 -0.61 -1.36
C PHE A 29 14.76 0.69 -2.09
N ASP A 30 15.69 0.61 -3.02
CA ASP A 30 15.93 1.70 -3.95
C ASP A 30 14.74 1.86 -4.90
N CYS A 31 14.48 3.12 -5.26
CA CYS A 31 13.44 3.45 -6.22
C CYS A 31 14.09 3.72 -7.60
N PRO A 32 13.47 3.29 -8.70
CA PRO A 32 13.98 3.56 -10.05
C PRO A 32 13.98 5.05 -10.42
N ALA A 33 13.23 5.89 -9.69
CA ALA A 33 13.15 7.32 -9.91
C ALA A 33 14.04 8.13 -8.97
N LYS A 34 14.38 9.36 -9.41
CA LYS A 34 15.21 10.33 -8.68
C LYS A 34 14.46 11.64 -8.46
N CYS A 35 13.19 11.58 -8.03
CA CYS A 35 12.37 12.75 -7.82
C CYS A 35 12.99 13.69 -6.78
N THR A 36 13.05 15.00 -7.10
CA THR A 36 13.75 16.00 -6.28
C THR A 36 13.09 16.26 -4.92
N TYR A 37 11.82 15.96 -4.78
CA TYR A 37 11.04 16.10 -3.54
C TYR A 37 11.01 14.83 -2.68
N CYS A 38 11.51 13.70 -3.21
CA CYS A 38 11.39 12.42 -2.54
C CYS A 38 12.56 12.21 -1.57
N PHE A 39 12.23 11.94 -0.33
CA PHE A 39 13.15 11.58 0.75
C PHE A 39 13.02 10.09 1.10
N GLY A 40 13.78 9.64 2.12
CA GLY A 40 13.80 8.25 2.53
C GLY A 40 14.69 7.37 1.63
N GLY A 41 14.54 6.07 1.75
CA GLY A 41 15.33 5.05 1.07
C GLY A 41 16.22 4.28 2.03
N PRO A 42 16.97 3.26 1.53
CA PRO A 42 17.77 2.35 2.37
C PRO A 42 18.67 3.05 3.36
N ASN A 43 19.34 4.12 2.94
CA ASN A 43 20.27 4.90 3.79
C ASN A 43 19.58 5.65 4.95
N TYR A 44 18.27 5.77 4.93
CA TYR A 44 17.47 6.45 5.94
C TYR A 44 16.60 5.49 6.76
N GLY A 45 16.74 4.18 6.53
CA GLY A 45 15.98 3.16 7.25
C GLY A 45 14.47 3.16 7.01
N ALA A 46 14.00 3.83 5.95
CA ALA A 46 12.59 3.90 5.55
C ALA A 46 12.46 3.78 4.04
N PRO A 47 11.35 3.25 3.49
CA PRO A 47 11.10 3.29 2.05
C PRO A 47 11.13 4.72 1.49
N LYS A 48 11.32 4.85 0.18
CA LYS A 48 11.20 6.16 -0.49
C LYS A 48 9.83 6.76 -0.26
N SER A 49 9.77 8.08 -0.11
CA SER A 49 8.59 8.92 0.23
C SER A 49 8.17 8.86 1.71
N TYR A 50 8.88 8.12 2.56
CA TYR A 50 8.56 7.95 3.97
C TYR A 50 9.76 8.25 4.87
N ILE A 51 9.49 8.61 6.14
CA ILE A 51 10.51 8.91 7.15
C ILE A 51 10.27 8.13 8.43
N ILE A 52 11.35 7.90 9.17
CA ILE A 52 11.28 7.41 10.55
C ILE A 52 10.53 8.44 11.40
N GLY A 53 9.62 7.98 12.26
CA GLY A 53 8.74 8.84 13.06
C GLY A 53 7.26 8.70 12.71
N GLU A 54 6.94 8.34 11.48
CA GLU A 54 5.57 8.04 11.08
C GLU A 54 5.08 6.73 11.74
N PRO A 55 3.82 6.68 12.23
CA PRO A 55 3.34 5.52 13.01
C PRO A 55 3.45 4.17 12.29
N ALA A 56 3.21 4.14 10.97
CA ALA A 56 3.33 2.91 10.18
C ALA A 56 4.79 2.50 10.02
N ILE A 57 5.69 3.45 9.75
CA ILE A 57 7.13 3.21 9.60
C ILE A 57 7.75 2.75 10.92
N ASN A 58 7.39 3.38 12.04
CA ASN A 58 7.88 2.96 13.36
C ASN A 58 7.46 1.52 13.69
N ARG A 59 6.20 1.15 13.42
CA ARG A 59 5.74 -0.24 13.57
C ARG A 59 6.52 -1.20 12.67
N ALA A 60 6.77 -0.81 11.43
CA ALA A 60 7.55 -1.60 10.49
C ALA A 60 8.99 -1.83 10.97
N ALA A 61 9.65 -0.77 11.42
CA ALA A 61 11.01 -0.84 11.95
C ALA A 61 11.08 -1.74 13.19
N GLN A 62 10.12 -1.63 14.12
CA GLN A 62 10.02 -2.50 15.30
C GLN A 62 9.87 -3.98 14.94
N ASN A 63 9.27 -4.28 13.78
CA ASN A 63 9.08 -5.63 13.25
C ASN A 63 10.10 -6.00 12.17
N ALA A 64 11.24 -5.31 12.08
CA ALA A 64 12.28 -5.53 11.05
C ALA A 64 11.68 -5.57 9.63
N PHE A 65 10.66 -4.78 9.35
CA PHE A 65 9.89 -4.73 8.11
C PHE A 65 9.25 -6.07 7.70
N ASN A 66 9.14 -7.03 8.62
CA ASN A 66 8.48 -8.29 8.32
C ASN A 66 6.95 -8.08 8.23
N PRO A 67 6.31 -8.36 7.09
CA PRO A 67 4.88 -8.07 6.86
C PRO A 67 3.94 -8.88 7.75
N TYR A 68 4.33 -10.11 8.11
CA TYR A 68 3.54 -10.95 9.02
C TYR A 68 3.40 -10.31 10.40
N PHE A 69 4.52 -9.92 11.00
CA PHE A 69 4.52 -9.34 12.35
C PHE A 69 3.92 -7.94 12.39
N GLN A 70 4.15 -7.11 11.38
CA GLN A 70 3.46 -5.81 11.25
C GLN A 70 1.94 -5.97 11.24
N THR A 71 1.45 -6.95 10.48
CA THR A 71 0.01 -7.25 10.39
C THR A 71 -0.53 -7.74 11.73
N GLN A 72 0.12 -8.71 12.36
CA GLN A 72 -0.28 -9.23 13.67
C GLN A 72 -0.34 -8.12 14.72
N ASP A 73 0.65 -7.24 14.78
CA ASP A 73 0.69 -6.13 15.73
C ASP A 73 -0.45 -5.14 15.49
N ARG A 74 -0.77 -4.85 14.21
CA ARG A 74 -1.89 -3.97 13.89
C ARG A 74 -3.23 -4.56 14.31
N LEU A 75 -3.43 -5.86 14.14
CA LEU A 75 -4.62 -6.56 14.59
C LEU A 75 -4.76 -6.53 16.13
N LYS A 76 -3.65 -6.74 16.85
CA LYS A 76 -3.62 -6.60 18.33
C LYS A 76 -4.04 -5.20 18.77
N GLN A 77 -3.54 -4.14 18.08
CA GLN A 77 -3.92 -2.76 18.37
C GLN A 77 -5.43 -2.52 18.22
N TYR A 78 -6.09 -3.14 17.21
CA TYR A 78 -7.54 -3.05 17.06
C TYR A 78 -8.27 -3.71 18.25
N ILE A 79 -7.87 -4.90 18.66
CA ILE A 79 -8.47 -5.59 19.82
C ILE A 79 -8.31 -4.73 21.08
N LEU A 80 -7.10 -4.21 21.34
CA LEU A 80 -6.83 -3.32 22.48
C LEU A 80 -7.63 -2.01 22.46
N SER A 81 -8.10 -1.59 21.27
CA SER A 81 -8.97 -0.43 21.10
C SER A 81 -10.46 -0.76 21.15
N GLY A 82 -10.83 -2.01 21.47
CA GLY A 82 -12.21 -2.47 21.55
C GLY A 82 -12.85 -2.83 20.20
N HIS A 83 -12.07 -3.00 19.13
CA HIS A 83 -12.58 -3.34 17.80
C HIS A 83 -12.12 -4.74 17.40
N PHE A 84 -13.06 -5.55 16.94
CA PHE A 84 -12.73 -6.85 16.34
C PHE A 84 -12.57 -6.68 14.82
N PRO A 85 -11.37 -6.95 14.25
CA PRO A 85 -11.06 -6.66 12.84
C PRO A 85 -11.52 -7.78 11.89
N SER A 86 -12.80 -8.19 11.94
CA SER A 86 -13.34 -9.31 11.16
C SER A 86 -13.22 -9.14 9.65
N LYS A 87 -13.23 -7.90 9.17
CA LYS A 87 -12.95 -7.52 7.78
C LYS A 87 -11.80 -6.53 7.76
N SER A 88 -10.71 -6.90 7.10
CA SER A 88 -9.50 -6.10 7.05
C SER A 88 -9.12 -5.76 5.62
N GLN A 89 -8.74 -4.51 5.38
CA GLN A 89 -8.13 -4.05 4.15
C GLN A 89 -6.62 -3.88 4.38
N ILE A 90 -5.82 -4.52 3.55
CA ILE A 90 -4.36 -4.34 3.56
C ILE A 90 -4.01 -3.13 2.68
N ILE A 91 -3.20 -2.22 3.19
CA ILE A 91 -2.59 -1.14 2.42
C ILE A 91 -1.08 -1.36 2.45
N VAL A 92 -0.51 -1.69 1.30
CA VAL A 92 0.94 -1.84 1.13
C VAL A 92 1.55 -0.47 0.90
N VAL A 93 2.42 -0.07 1.81
CA VAL A 93 3.12 1.22 1.82
C VAL A 93 4.58 1.00 1.43
N GLY A 94 5.11 1.75 0.47
CA GLY A 94 6.51 1.57 0.07
C GLY A 94 6.89 2.21 -1.27
N GLY A 95 6.08 3.12 -1.78
CA GLY A 95 6.36 3.97 -2.94
C GLY A 95 6.12 3.27 -4.28
N THR A 96 7.02 2.45 -4.78
CA THR A 96 6.88 1.78 -6.08
C THR A 96 6.91 0.27 -5.90
N PHE A 97 5.80 -0.29 -5.41
CA PHE A 97 5.70 -1.72 -5.10
C PHE A 97 6.03 -2.62 -6.29
N THR A 98 5.57 -2.27 -7.49
CA THR A 98 5.78 -3.06 -8.70
C THR A 98 7.24 -3.11 -9.18
N ALA A 99 8.09 -2.17 -8.73
CA ALA A 99 9.52 -2.17 -9.01
C ALA A 99 10.33 -3.10 -8.08
N LEU A 100 9.71 -3.63 -7.02
CA LEU A 100 10.36 -4.56 -6.11
C LEU A 100 10.56 -5.94 -6.77
N PRO A 101 11.53 -6.76 -6.31
CA PRO A 101 11.72 -8.11 -6.83
C PRO A 101 10.43 -8.94 -6.79
N LYS A 102 10.15 -9.68 -7.85
CA LYS A 102 8.91 -10.45 -8.01
C LYS A 102 8.64 -11.40 -6.84
N ASP A 103 9.67 -12.13 -6.41
CA ASP A 103 9.54 -13.10 -5.31
C ASP A 103 9.26 -12.40 -3.97
N TYR A 104 9.86 -11.20 -3.78
CA TYR A 104 9.58 -10.37 -2.60
C TYR A 104 8.13 -9.88 -2.59
N ARG A 105 7.59 -9.40 -3.72
CA ARG A 105 6.18 -8.96 -3.81
C ARG A 105 5.21 -10.08 -3.45
N LYS A 106 5.43 -11.27 -4.01
CA LYS A 106 4.62 -12.47 -3.73
C LYS A 106 4.70 -12.87 -2.25
N TRP A 107 5.91 -12.96 -1.74
CA TRP A 107 6.16 -13.27 -0.33
C TRP A 107 5.49 -12.25 0.60
N PHE A 108 5.64 -10.97 0.30
CA PHE A 108 5.11 -9.88 1.11
C PHE A 108 3.57 -9.96 1.26
N ILE A 109 2.86 -10.07 0.14
CA ILE A 109 1.39 -10.19 0.15
C ILE A 109 0.96 -11.48 0.85
N ALA A 110 1.60 -12.60 0.55
CA ALA A 110 1.30 -13.89 1.17
C ALA A 110 1.47 -13.85 2.69
N GLN A 111 2.52 -13.21 3.19
CA GLN A 111 2.76 -13.06 4.63
C GLN A 111 1.72 -12.17 5.32
N CYS A 112 1.26 -11.10 4.65
CA CYS A 112 0.17 -10.27 5.15
C CYS A 112 -1.11 -11.11 5.32
N ILE A 113 -1.50 -11.87 4.29
CA ILE A 113 -2.71 -12.70 4.31
C ILE A 113 -2.58 -13.83 5.32
N LYS A 114 -1.41 -14.49 5.38
CA LYS A 114 -1.12 -15.51 6.38
C LYS A 114 -1.30 -14.99 7.80
N ALA A 115 -0.86 -13.77 8.08
CA ALA A 115 -1.01 -13.15 9.39
C ALA A 115 -2.49 -12.93 9.76
N LEU A 116 -3.35 -12.55 8.80
CA LEU A 116 -4.80 -12.48 9.02
C LEU A 116 -5.38 -13.87 9.31
N ASN A 117 -4.96 -14.89 8.56
CA ASN A 117 -5.43 -16.27 8.71
C ASN A 117 -5.07 -16.90 10.05
N ASP A 118 -3.89 -16.57 10.56
CA ASP A 118 -3.37 -17.18 11.78
C ASP A 118 -3.85 -16.48 13.05
N PHE A 119 -4.25 -15.20 12.96
CA PHE A 119 -4.64 -14.42 14.14
C PHE A 119 -5.81 -15.08 14.92
N PRO A 120 -5.79 -15.12 16.28
CA PRO A 120 -4.83 -14.45 17.18
C PRO A 120 -3.55 -15.25 17.48
N LYS A 121 -3.37 -16.40 16.87
CA LYS A 121 -2.16 -17.22 17.04
C LYS A 121 -1.03 -16.67 16.17
N VAL A 122 0.21 -16.93 16.60
CA VAL A 122 1.40 -16.66 15.78
C VAL A 122 1.92 -18.01 15.28
N ASN A 123 1.88 -18.18 13.96
CA ASN A 123 2.36 -19.39 13.26
C ASN A 123 3.20 -18.97 12.06
N TYR A 124 4.26 -18.20 12.33
CA TYR A 124 5.15 -17.69 11.29
C TYR A 124 5.93 -18.81 10.60
N SER A 125 6.04 -18.71 9.28
CA SER A 125 6.93 -19.50 8.45
C SER A 125 7.47 -18.61 7.34
N GLU A 126 8.78 -18.65 7.10
CA GLU A 126 9.40 -17.91 5.99
C GLU A 126 8.87 -18.35 4.63
N LYS A 127 8.68 -19.66 4.47
CA LYS A 127 8.09 -20.24 3.27
C LYS A 127 6.58 -20.13 3.33
N VAL A 128 6.00 -19.49 2.32
CA VAL A 128 4.57 -19.24 2.19
C VAL A 128 4.14 -19.35 0.74
N ASP A 129 3.01 -19.98 0.50
CA ASP A 129 2.38 -20.04 -0.82
C ASP A 129 1.23 -19.00 -0.86
N PRO A 130 1.32 -17.96 -1.72
CA PRO A 130 0.30 -16.93 -1.81
C PRO A 130 -1.08 -17.49 -2.17
N TYR A 131 -1.16 -18.44 -3.10
CA TYR A 131 -2.44 -19.00 -3.54
C TYR A 131 -3.11 -19.83 -2.45
N TYR A 132 -2.31 -20.58 -1.68
CA TYR A 132 -2.82 -21.31 -0.53
C TYR A 132 -3.38 -20.34 0.53
N GLU A 133 -2.65 -19.30 0.87
CA GLU A 133 -3.08 -18.36 1.91
C GLU A 133 -4.31 -17.53 1.48
N ILE A 134 -4.41 -17.15 0.20
CA ILE A 134 -5.59 -16.46 -0.35
C ILE A 134 -6.84 -17.38 -0.20
N ARG A 135 -6.77 -18.62 -0.64
CA ARG A 135 -7.91 -19.57 -0.49
C ARG A 135 -8.27 -19.80 0.95
N ARG A 136 -7.27 -19.99 1.82
CA ARG A 136 -7.49 -20.16 3.27
C ARG A 136 -8.21 -18.95 3.88
N ASN A 137 -7.97 -17.76 3.36
CA ASN A 137 -8.60 -16.53 3.86
C ASN A 137 -10.09 -16.42 3.54
N GLU A 138 -10.63 -17.15 2.59
CA GLU A 138 -12.05 -17.14 2.24
C GLU A 138 -12.95 -17.54 3.43
N THR A 139 -12.43 -18.38 4.33
CA THR A 139 -13.14 -18.87 5.51
C THR A 139 -12.49 -18.48 6.83
N ALA A 140 -11.48 -17.60 6.79
CA ALA A 140 -10.75 -17.18 7.98
C ALA A 140 -11.59 -16.28 8.89
N LEU A 141 -11.21 -16.25 10.18
CA LEU A 141 -11.84 -15.39 11.19
C LEU A 141 -11.70 -13.90 10.85
N ILE A 142 -10.54 -13.52 10.28
CA ILE A 142 -10.27 -12.17 9.78
C ILE A 142 -10.08 -12.26 8.27
N ARG A 143 -11.05 -11.74 7.53
CA ARG A 143 -11.04 -11.80 6.06
C ARG A 143 -10.43 -10.55 5.46
N CYS A 144 -9.54 -10.75 4.50
CA CYS A 144 -9.04 -9.69 3.64
C CYS A 144 -10.14 -9.32 2.63
N VAL A 145 -10.61 -8.08 2.69
CA VAL A 145 -11.67 -7.59 1.79
C VAL A 145 -11.13 -6.69 0.68
N GLY A 146 -9.83 -6.40 0.69
CA GLY A 146 -9.16 -5.63 -0.33
C GLY A 146 -7.68 -5.47 -0.02
N ILE A 147 -6.88 -5.37 -1.08
CA ILE A 147 -5.45 -5.08 -1.02
C ILE A 147 -5.18 -3.89 -1.92
N SER A 148 -4.59 -2.83 -1.32
CA SER A 148 -4.16 -1.63 -2.02
C SER A 148 -2.64 -1.62 -2.10
N ILE A 149 -2.09 -1.27 -3.26
CA ILE A 149 -0.65 -1.07 -3.45
C ILE A 149 -0.38 0.30 -4.05
N GLU A 150 0.80 0.87 -3.72
CA GLU A 150 1.30 2.11 -4.31
C GLU A 150 2.29 1.81 -5.43
N THR A 151 2.19 2.53 -6.54
CA THR A 151 3.17 2.43 -7.61
C THR A 151 3.24 3.68 -8.47
N ARG A 152 4.14 3.63 -9.45
CA ARG A 152 4.30 4.65 -10.50
C ARG A 152 3.61 4.17 -11.77
N PRO A 153 3.06 5.10 -12.59
CA PRO A 153 2.38 4.73 -13.84
C PRO A 153 3.31 4.05 -14.85
N ASP A 154 4.59 4.42 -14.91
CA ASP A 154 5.60 3.86 -15.81
C ASP A 154 6.16 2.48 -15.36
N TRP A 155 5.62 1.90 -14.28
CA TRP A 155 5.95 0.58 -13.75
C TRP A 155 4.75 -0.36 -13.75
N LEU A 156 3.88 -0.20 -14.74
CA LEU A 156 2.70 -1.05 -14.98
C LEU A 156 2.71 -1.53 -16.43
N ASP A 157 2.57 -2.82 -16.60
CA ASP A 157 2.36 -3.51 -17.86
C ASP A 157 1.40 -4.69 -17.65
N GLU A 158 1.00 -5.37 -18.71
CA GLU A 158 0.05 -6.48 -18.66
C GLU A 158 0.54 -7.61 -17.74
N MET A 159 1.85 -7.93 -17.76
CA MET A 159 2.40 -9.00 -16.91
C MET A 159 2.34 -8.64 -15.42
N ILE A 160 2.58 -7.38 -15.09
CA ILE A 160 2.44 -6.87 -13.72
C ILE A 160 0.96 -6.91 -13.30
N LEU A 161 0.04 -6.53 -14.18
CA LEU A 161 -1.39 -6.57 -13.87
C LEU A 161 -1.86 -8.00 -13.59
N ASP A 162 -1.47 -8.97 -14.42
CA ASP A 162 -1.77 -10.38 -14.18
C ASP A 162 -1.22 -10.88 -12.84
N GLU A 163 0.01 -10.47 -12.49
CA GLU A 163 0.58 -10.81 -11.19
C GLU A 163 -0.23 -10.21 -10.04
N LEU A 164 -0.61 -8.93 -10.13
CA LEU A 164 -1.38 -8.23 -9.10
C LEU A 164 -2.77 -8.86 -8.93
N LEU A 165 -3.46 -9.21 -10.01
CA LEU A 165 -4.75 -9.93 -9.97
C LEU A 165 -4.60 -11.28 -9.26
N ASN A 166 -3.59 -12.05 -9.62
CA ASN A 166 -3.30 -13.34 -9.00
C ASN A 166 -2.94 -13.25 -7.51
N LEU A 167 -2.42 -12.10 -7.06
CA LEU A 167 -2.14 -11.81 -5.65
C LEU A 167 -3.34 -11.24 -4.89
N GLY A 168 -4.49 -11.06 -5.55
CA GLY A 168 -5.71 -10.54 -4.93
C GLY A 168 -5.69 -9.04 -4.69
N VAL A 169 -4.83 -8.29 -5.38
CA VAL A 169 -4.84 -6.81 -5.33
C VAL A 169 -6.14 -6.31 -5.95
N THR A 170 -6.80 -5.37 -5.28
CA THR A 170 -8.10 -4.81 -5.71
C THR A 170 -7.99 -3.34 -6.08
N ARG A 171 -7.01 -2.63 -5.51
CA ARG A 171 -6.78 -1.20 -5.74
C ARG A 171 -5.33 -0.93 -6.06
N VAL A 172 -5.09 -0.06 -7.04
CA VAL A 172 -3.76 0.46 -7.37
C VAL A 172 -3.75 1.97 -7.20
N GLU A 173 -2.85 2.45 -6.36
CA GLU A 173 -2.67 3.87 -6.07
C GLU A 173 -1.49 4.40 -6.89
N ILE A 174 -1.79 5.23 -7.90
CA ILE A 174 -0.78 5.71 -8.85
C ILE A 174 -0.28 7.08 -8.43
N GLY A 175 1.03 7.22 -8.33
CA GLY A 175 1.69 8.49 -8.07
C GLY A 175 1.70 9.38 -9.32
N VAL A 176 0.60 10.03 -9.65
CA VAL A 176 0.46 11.01 -10.76
C VAL A 176 1.22 12.29 -10.45
N GLN A 177 0.98 12.88 -9.30
CA GLN A 177 1.58 14.07 -8.70
C GLN A 177 1.12 15.40 -9.35
N SER A 178 1.14 15.53 -10.67
CA SER A 178 0.67 16.68 -11.44
C SER A 178 0.18 16.24 -12.81
N THR A 179 -0.72 17.01 -13.44
CA THR A 179 -1.13 16.82 -14.84
C THR A 179 -0.33 17.68 -15.83
N PHE A 180 0.71 18.37 -15.35
CA PHE A 180 1.57 19.20 -16.19
C PHE A 180 2.94 18.55 -16.37
N ASP A 181 3.27 18.15 -17.61
CA ASP A 181 4.57 17.54 -17.94
C ASP A 181 5.75 18.45 -17.55
N SER A 182 5.62 19.77 -17.73
CA SER A 182 6.66 20.73 -17.33
C SER A 182 6.97 20.71 -15.83
N VAL A 183 5.98 20.44 -14.97
CA VAL A 183 6.16 20.27 -13.52
C VAL A 183 6.82 18.94 -13.24
N LEU A 184 6.35 17.85 -13.88
CA LEU A 184 6.90 16.50 -13.71
C LEU A 184 8.38 16.43 -14.14
N GLU A 185 8.74 17.03 -15.26
CA GLU A 185 10.13 17.16 -15.74
C GLU A 185 11.00 17.92 -14.75
N ARG A 186 10.52 19.09 -14.28
CA ARG A 186 11.27 19.93 -13.34
C ARG A 186 11.60 19.20 -12.03
N VAL A 187 10.70 18.36 -11.55
CA VAL A 187 10.92 17.56 -10.33
C VAL A 187 11.56 16.20 -10.61
N LYS A 188 11.99 15.95 -11.85
CA LYS A 188 12.62 14.68 -12.28
C LYS A 188 11.75 13.45 -11.96
N ARG A 189 10.46 13.56 -12.23
CA ARG A 189 9.50 12.48 -11.95
C ARG A 189 9.79 11.22 -12.79
N GLY A 190 10.27 11.37 -14.03
CA GLY A 190 10.68 10.29 -14.93
C GLY A 190 9.53 9.66 -15.72
N HIS A 191 8.31 10.15 -15.57
CA HIS A 191 7.16 9.86 -16.43
C HIS A 191 6.38 11.15 -16.69
N GLY A 192 5.55 11.15 -17.72
CA GLY A 192 4.64 12.23 -18.08
C GLY A 192 3.17 11.77 -18.02
N ILE A 193 2.28 12.61 -18.53
CA ILE A 193 0.84 12.37 -18.55
C ILE A 193 0.47 11.20 -19.47
N LYS A 194 1.23 10.94 -20.53
CA LYS A 194 0.99 9.79 -21.42
C LYS A 194 1.04 8.46 -20.67
N GLU A 195 2.04 8.29 -19.81
CA GLU A 195 2.19 7.09 -18.98
C GLU A 195 1.04 6.98 -17.97
N VAL A 196 0.57 8.10 -17.41
CA VAL A 196 -0.60 8.12 -16.51
C VAL A 196 -1.86 7.65 -17.21
N ILE A 197 -2.15 8.20 -18.40
CA ILE A 197 -3.33 7.83 -19.20
C ILE A 197 -3.28 6.35 -19.57
N HIS A 198 -2.10 5.88 -20.05
CA HIS A 198 -1.90 4.48 -20.43
C HIS A 198 -2.11 3.53 -19.23
N ALA A 199 -1.45 3.81 -18.10
CA ALA A 199 -1.58 3.03 -16.89
C ALA A 199 -3.02 3.00 -16.35
N THR A 200 -3.70 4.15 -16.38
CA THR A 200 -5.10 4.25 -15.96
C THR A 200 -5.99 3.36 -16.81
N LYS A 201 -5.82 3.43 -18.14
CA LYS A 201 -6.57 2.58 -19.06
C LYS A 201 -6.35 1.11 -18.77
N LEU A 202 -5.08 0.67 -18.68
CA LEU A 202 -4.74 -0.73 -18.38
C LEU A 202 -5.40 -1.21 -17.08
N LEU A 203 -5.28 -0.42 -16.01
CA LEU A 203 -5.85 -0.77 -14.71
C LEU A 203 -7.37 -0.85 -14.73
N LYS A 204 -8.03 0.10 -15.40
CA LYS A 204 -9.49 0.11 -15.52
C LYS A 204 -10.00 -1.04 -16.38
N ASP A 205 -9.35 -1.34 -17.50
CA ASP A 205 -9.69 -2.45 -18.38
C ASP A 205 -9.52 -3.81 -17.64
N ALA A 206 -8.54 -3.91 -16.73
CA ALA A 206 -8.34 -5.07 -15.87
C ALA A 206 -9.25 -5.14 -14.64
N GLY A 207 -10.07 -4.12 -14.39
CA GLY A 207 -11.07 -4.10 -13.31
C GLY A 207 -10.55 -3.61 -11.95
N PHE A 208 -9.35 -3.02 -11.88
CA PHE A 208 -8.84 -2.44 -10.64
C PHE A 208 -9.56 -1.15 -10.24
N GLU A 209 -9.72 -0.93 -8.94
CA GLU A 209 -9.96 0.40 -8.40
C GLU A 209 -8.68 1.23 -8.53
N VAL A 210 -8.79 2.45 -9.08
CA VAL A 210 -7.64 3.33 -9.30
C VAL A 210 -7.76 4.56 -8.40
N CYS A 211 -6.67 4.89 -7.70
CA CYS A 211 -6.54 6.09 -6.88
C CYS A 211 -5.35 6.90 -7.37
N TYR A 212 -5.49 8.22 -7.49
CA TYR A 212 -4.42 9.12 -7.86
C TYR A 212 -3.84 9.84 -6.64
N HIS A 213 -2.53 9.74 -6.48
CA HIS A 213 -1.81 10.59 -5.55
C HIS A 213 -1.39 11.87 -6.26
N MET A 214 -1.88 13.00 -5.79
CA MET A 214 -1.56 14.33 -6.30
C MET A 214 -0.73 15.10 -5.28
N MET A 215 0.18 15.94 -5.77
CA MET A 215 1.02 16.79 -4.93
C MET A 215 0.83 18.26 -5.32
N LEU A 216 0.41 19.06 -4.33
CA LEU A 216 0.26 20.50 -4.49
C LEU A 216 1.57 21.22 -4.18
N GLY A 217 1.82 22.33 -4.86
CA GLY A 217 2.97 23.18 -4.59
C GLY A 217 4.31 22.57 -5.00
N LEU A 218 4.33 21.66 -5.97
CA LEU A 218 5.59 21.14 -6.53
C LEU A 218 6.45 22.26 -7.15
N PRO A 219 7.77 22.14 -7.10
CA PRO A 219 8.66 23.09 -7.80
C PRO A 219 8.28 23.25 -9.27
N GLY A 220 7.96 24.48 -9.67
CA GLY A 220 7.48 24.79 -11.02
C GLY A 220 5.97 24.78 -11.18
N SER A 221 5.20 24.35 -10.18
CA SER A 221 3.76 24.52 -10.15
C SER A 221 3.34 25.89 -9.61
N SER A 222 2.12 26.26 -9.87
CA SER A 222 1.43 27.40 -9.30
C SER A 222 0.07 26.97 -8.75
N LYS A 223 -0.52 27.80 -7.87
CA LYS A 223 -1.88 27.56 -7.36
C LYS A 223 -2.90 27.32 -8.48
N GLN A 224 -2.77 28.06 -9.60
CA GLN A 224 -3.68 27.89 -10.73
C GLN A 224 -3.47 26.54 -11.42
N MET A 225 -2.22 26.12 -11.62
CA MET A 225 -1.90 24.79 -12.19
C MET A 225 -2.37 23.65 -11.29
N ASP A 226 -2.24 23.79 -9.97
CA ASP A 226 -2.72 22.77 -9.03
C ASP A 226 -4.24 22.62 -9.09
N ILE A 227 -4.99 23.75 -9.17
CA ILE A 227 -6.45 23.74 -9.34
C ILE A 227 -6.83 23.09 -10.69
N GLU A 228 -6.11 23.42 -11.77
CA GLU A 228 -6.30 22.86 -13.10
C GLU A 228 -6.05 21.35 -13.10
N SER A 229 -4.94 20.90 -12.51
CA SER A 229 -4.64 19.47 -12.35
C SER A 229 -5.79 18.72 -11.67
N PHE A 230 -6.35 19.32 -10.62
CA PHE A 230 -7.47 18.71 -9.92
C PHE A 230 -8.73 18.64 -10.78
N LYS A 231 -9.01 19.68 -11.57
CA LYS A 231 -10.16 19.68 -12.49
C LYS A 231 -10.00 18.64 -13.58
N THR A 232 -8.83 18.57 -14.21
CA THR A 232 -8.54 17.62 -15.30
C THR A 232 -8.84 16.17 -14.90
N ILE A 233 -8.46 15.74 -13.70
CA ILE A 233 -8.72 14.35 -13.26
C ILE A 233 -10.20 14.01 -13.03
N PHE A 234 -11.10 14.99 -13.01
CA PHE A 234 -12.54 14.77 -12.82
C PHE A 234 -13.39 15.05 -14.06
N TYR A 235 -12.89 15.83 -15.01
CA TYR A 235 -13.70 16.33 -16.14
C TYR A 235 -13.16 15.94 -17.52
N ASP A 236 -11.90 15.51 -17.60
CA ASP A 236 -11.24 15.07 -18.82
C ASP A 236 -10.89 13.57 -18.78
#